data_2d74ce383c6f45ceb7b4e8f5f44379d0
#
_entry.id   2d74ce383c6f45ceb7b4e8f5f44379d0
#
_cell.length_a   1.000
_cell.length_b   1.000
_cell.length_c   1.000
_cell.angle_alpha   90.00
_cell.angle_beta   90.00
_cell.angle_gamma   90.00
#
_symmetry.space_group_name_H-M   'P 1'
#
loop_
_entity.id
_entity.type
_entity.pdbx_description
1 polymer ?
#
loop_
_entity_poly.entity_id
_entity_poly.type
_entity_poly.pdbx_seq_one_letter_code
_entity_poly.pdbx_strand_id
1 'polypeptide(L)'
;MRRVAILSFFIVCCGYTFAQVEMPVKDVPVEIFRTVKKDLTDTSTWKWKRSGLFNLNIAEGSLSNWAAGGDNFSLAVVSYFNYYLLNRGKRYTWDNNIDFNFGYLKTNSQGGRKNDDRVDILSKYGYKLDTTKKIYLSGLFNLRTQLFHGYGYIGDSAYLSSSFISPMYVLLAAGVDYKPVTNFSLFLSPLTNRFTYVGNKILSEKGAYGVAPGRHYYNQVGAFA
;
A
#
# COMPACT_ATOMS: atom_id res chain seq x y z
N MET A 1 -23.59 48.64 15.30
CA MET A 1 -22.92 47.79 16.29
C MET A 1 -23.18 46.28 16.14
N ARG A 2 -23.74 45.79 15.00
CA ARG A 2 -24.08 44.36 14.81
C ARG A 2 -23.09 43.60 13.88
N ARG A 3 -22.10 44.28 13.29
CA ARG A 3 -21.14 43.69 12.37
C ARG A 3 -19.77 43.35 12.98
N VAL A 4 -19.48 43.74 14.18
CA VAL A 4 -18.22 43.46 14.88
C VAL A 4 -18.29 42.16 15.70
N ALA A 5 -19.49 41.71 16.11
CA ALA A 5 -19.67 40.51 16.90
C ALA A 5 -19.49 39.17 16.09
N ILE A 6 -19.61 39.21 14.74
CA ILE A 6 -19.47 38.04 13.91
C ILE A 6 -17.99 37.72 13.59
N LEU A 7 -17.13 38.74 13.57
CA LEU A 7 -15.70 38.55 13.35
C LEU A 7 -14.97 37.99 14.56
N SER A 8 -15.47 38.22 15.76
CA SER A 8 -14.85 37.72 17.00
C SER A 8 -15.16 36.25 17.26
N PHE A 9 -16.24 35.69 16.69
CA PHE A 9 -16.59 34.29 16.86
C PHE A 9 -15.75 33.34 15.97
N PHE A 10 -15.21 33.86 14.86
CA PHE A 10 -14.36 33.06 13.97
C PHE A 10 -12.90 32.93 14.44
N ILE A 11 -12.44 33.80 15.33
CA ILE A 11 -11.05 33.79 15.82
C ILE A 11 -10.87 32.84 17.01
N VAL A 12 -11.95 32.50 17.75
CA VAL A 12 -11.88 31.61 18.92
C VAL A 12 -11.92 30.12 18.54
N CYS A 13 -12.33 29.74 17.33
CA CYS A 13 -12.31 28.34 16.88
C CYS A 13 -10.97 27.83 16.34
N CYS A 14 -9.94 28.68 16.20
CA CYS A 14 -8.62 28.27 15.70
C CYS A 14 -7.60 27.89 16.79
N GLY A 15 -8.00 27.69 18.04
CA GLY A 15 -7.10 27.61 19.18
C GLY A 15 -6.87 26.27 19.84
N TYR A 16 -7.31 25.13 19.28
CA TYR A 16 -6.97 23.81 19.84
C TYR A 16 -6.66 22.80 18.74
N THR A 17 -5.58 23.00 18.02
CA THR A 17 -4.94 21.89 17.33
C THR A 17 -3.93 21.26 18.29
N PHE A 18 -4.33 20.22 18.99
CA PHE A 18 -3.37 19.27 19.52
C PHE A 18 -2.66 18.65 18.32
N ALA A 19 -1.41 18.99 18.12
CA ALA A 19 -0.53 18.28 17.22
C ALA A 19 -0.36 16.86 17.79
N GLN A 20 -1.25 15.94 17.40
CA GLN A 20 -0.93 14.53 17.46
C GLN A 20 0.24 14.35 16.51
N VAL A 21 1.37 13.89 17.03
CA VAL A 21 2.45 13.36 16.21
C VAL A 21 1.90 12.08 15.59
N GLU A 22 1.15 12.24 14.50
CA GLU A 22 0.82 11.13 13.63
C GLU A 22 2.14 10.66 13.00
N MET A 23 2.62 9.52 13.47
CA MET A 23 3.61 8.80 12.68
C MET A 23 2.99 8.60 11.28
N PRO A 24 3.70 8.96 10.20
CA PRO A 24 3.13 8.90 8.87
C PRO A 24 2.74 7.46 8.58
N VAL A 25 1.46 7.16 8.71
CA VAL A 25 0.86 5.97 8.13
C VAL A 25 0.99 6.20 6.64
N LYS A 26 1.95 5.52 6.03
CA LYS A 26 2.16 5.54 4.58
C LYS A 26 0.81 5.21 3.94
N ASP A 27 0.24 6.18 3.25
CA ASP A 27 -1.15 6.15 2.77
C ASP A 27 -1.48 4.86 2.03
N VAL A 28 -2.36 4.07 2.63
CA VAL A 28 -2.92 2.84 2.03
C VAL A 28 -3.91 3.12 0.87
N PRO A 29 -4.54 4.31 0.74
CA PRO A 29 -5.65 4.51 -0.18
C PRO A 29 -5.30 4.42 -1.67
N VAL A 30 -4.11 4.86 -2.09
CA VAL A 30 -3.80 5.02 -3.53
C VAL A 30 -3.64 3.68 -4.26
N GLU A 31 -3.28 2.60 -3.57
CA GLU A 31 -3.02 1.31 -4.20
C GLU A 31 -4.26 0.41 -4.34
N ILE A 32 -5.33 0.72 -3.63
CA ILE A 32 -6.64 0.04 -3.78
C ILE A 32 -7.27 0.37 -5.13
N PHE A 33 -6.91 1.50 -5.72
CA PHE A 33 -7.39 1.94 -7.03
C PHE A 33 -6.59 1.42 -8.22
N ARG A 34 -5.61 0.54 -8.03
CA ARG A 34 -4.97 -0.14 -9.16
C ARG A 34 -5.98 -0.97 -9.92
N THR A 35 -6.73 -0.29 -10.77
CA THR A 35 -7.43 -0.97 -11.85
C THR A 35 -6.37 -1.36 -12.87
N VAL A 36 -6.26 -2.64 -13.18
CA VAL A 36 -5.47 -3.08 -14.32
C VAL A 36 -5.96 -2.28 -15.54
N LYS A 37 -5.09 -1.44 -16.11
CA LYS A 37 -5.44 -0.59 -17.26
C LYS A 37 -5.93 -1.51 -18.37
N LYS A 38 -7.19 -1.37 -18.75
CA LYS A 38 -7.72 -2.04 -19.93
C LYS A 38 -6.99 -1.46 -21.13
N ASP A 39 -6.31 -2.32 -21.89
CA ASP A 39 -5.85 -1.96 -23.22
C ASP A 39 -7.10 -1.67 -24.06
N LEU A 40 -7.27 -0.39 -24.44
CA LEU A 40 -8.44 0.08 -25.21
C LEU A 40 -8.43 -0.49 -26.64
N THR A 41 -7.30 -0.98 -27.11
CA THR A 41 -7.12 -1.58 -28.44
C THR A 41 -7.39 -3.08 -28.45
N ASP A 42 -7.49 -3.72 -27.28
CA ASP A 42 -7.76 -5.14 -27.18
C ASP A 42 -9.24 -5.45 -27.44
N THR A 43 -9.58 -5.77 -28.68
CA THR A 43 -10.92 -6.20 -29.13
C THR A 43 -11.16 -7.69 -28.94
N SER A 44 -10.19 -8.44 -28.40
CA SER A 44 -10.28 -9.89 -28.24
C SER A 44 -11.33 -10.27 -27.18
N THR A 45 -12.13 -11.29 -27.45
CA THR A 45 -13.11 -11.90 -26.54
C THR A 45 -12.47 -12.96 -25.65
N TRP A 46 -11.44 -12.57 -24.89
CA TRP A 46 -10.76 -13.51 -24.01
C TRP A 46 -11.54 -13.73 -22.70
N LYS A 47 -11.57 -14.97 -22.25
CA LYS A 47 -12.13 -15.34 -20.94
C LYS A 47 -11.09 -15.14 -19.81
N TRP A 48 -9.82 -15.43 -20.13
CA TRP A 48 -8.68 -15.26 -19.23
C TRP A 48 -7.59 -14.44 -19.91
N LYS A 49 -7.08 -13.45 -19.19
CA LYS A 49 -5.90 -12.68 -19.58
C LYS A 49 -4.90 -12.71 -18.42
N ARG A 50 -3.66 -13.01 -18.74
CA ARG A 50 -2.56 -13.04 -17.76
C ARG A 50 -1.33 -12.39 -18.36
N SER A 51 -0.56 -11.72 -17.51
CA SER A 51 0.76 -11.22 -17.86
C SER A 51 1.61 -11.11 -16.62
N GLY A 52 2.91 -11.18 -16.80
CA GLY A 52 3.88 -11.00 -15.74
C GLY A 52 5.02 -10.12 -16.22
N LEU A 53 5.57 -9.37 -15.30
CA LEU A 53 6.77 -8.54 -15.49
C LEU A 53 7.74 -8.86 -14.35
N PHE A 54 8.97 -9.16 -14.71
CA PHE A 54 10.08 -9.24 -13.77
C PHE A 54 11.16 -8.25 -14.18
N ASN A 55 11.64 -7.47 -13.23
CA ASN A 55 12.73 -6.54 -13.41
C ASN A 55 13.75 -6.75 -12.29
N LEU A 56 15.02 -6.81 -12.64
CA LEU A 56 16.15 -6.88 -11.73
C LEU A 56 17.17 -5.83 -12.13
N ASN A 57 17.45 -4.89 -11.24
CA ASN A 57 18.48 -3.88 -11.41
C ASN A 57 19.57 -4.12 -10.38
N ILE A 58 20.81 -4.18 -10.85
CA ILE A 58 21.99 -4.25 -10.01
C ILE A 58 22.87 -3.07 -10.41
N ALA A 59 23.17 -2.21 -9.45
CA ALA A 59 24.05 -1.06 -9.63
C ALA A 59 25.21 -1.15 -8.62
N GLU A 60 26.41 -1.08 -9.11
CA GLU A 60 27.63 -1.03 -8.32
C GLU A 60 28.33 0.30 -8.57
N GLY A 61 28.76 0.94 -7.50
CA GLY A 61 29.61 2.13 -7.53
C GLY A 61 30.89 1.85 -6.73
N SER A 62 32.03 2.05 -7.36
CA SER A 62 33.34 1.97 -6.69
C SER A 62 34.10 3.25 -6.95
N LEU A 63 34.57 3.89 -5.89
CA LEU A 63 35.35 5.13 -5.95
C LEU A 63 36.71 4.87 -5.31
N SER A 64 37.80 5.24 -6.01
CA SER A 64 39.12 5.18 -5.52
C SER A 64 39.72 6.59 -5.46
N ASN A 65 40.28 6.95 -4.30
CA ASN A 65 40.96 8.25 -4.07
C ASN A 65 40.10 9.50 -4.38
N TRP A 66 38.79 9.46 -4.09
CA TRP A 66 37.88 10.57 -4.30
C TRP A 66 38.03 11.61 -3.18
N ALA A 67 38.57 12.77 -3.50
CA ALA A 67 38.89 13.81 -2.52
C ALA A 67 37.66 14.50 -1.89
N ALA A 68 36.46 14.40 -2.51
CA ALA A 68 35.24 15.03 -2.02
C ALA A 68 34.50 14.25 -0.92
N GLY A 69 35.04 13.09 -0.51
CA GLY A 69 34.37 12.19 0.44
C GLY A 69 33.29 11.35 -0.22
N GLY A 70 32.71 10.42 0.53
CA GLY A 70 31.71 9.47 0.09
C GLY A 70 32.12 8.02 0.31
N ASP A 71 31.23 7.10 0.08
CA ASP A 71 31.53 5.67 0.21
C ASP A 71 32.40 5.17 -0.95
N ASN A 72 33.48 4.49 -0.63
CA ASN A 72 34.36 3.88 -1.63
C ASN A 72 33.71 2.72 -2.37
N PHE A 73 32.64 2.16 -1.82
CA PHE A 73 31.86 1.07 -2.43
C PHE A 73 30.39 1.22 -2.10
N SER A 74 29.56 1.06 -3.11
CA SER A 74 28.11 0.92 -2.96
C SER A 74 27.57 -0.16 -3.91
N LEU A 75 26.69 -1.02 -3.41
CA LEU A 75 25.98 -2.02 -4.18
C LEU A 75 24.49 -1.85 -3.92
N ALA A 76 23.71 -1.60 -4.97
CA ALA A 76 22.26 -1.56 -4.91
C ALA A 76 21.68 -2.70 -5.75
N VAL A 77 20.77 -3.45 -5.15
CA VAL A 77 19.98 -4.49 -5.83
C VAL A 77 18.53 -4.14 -5.66
N VAL A 78 17.79 -4.01 -6.77
CA VAL A 78 16.36 -3.74 -6.77
C VAL A 78 15.67 -4.76 -7.66
N SER A 79 14.71 -5.47 -7.10
CA SER A 79 13.90 -6.46 -7.81
C SER A 79 12.43 -6.05 -7.75
N TYR A 80 11.75 -6.15 -8.87
CA TYR A 80 10.32 -5.95 -9.00
C TYR A 80 9.72 -7.12 -9.77
N PHE A 81 8.66 -7.70 -9.22
CA PHE A 81 7.84 -8.71 -9.87
C PHE A 81 6.38 -8.29 -9.81
N ASN A 82 5.71 -8.32 -10.95
CA ASN A 82 4.27 -8.14 -11.05
C ASN A 82 3.68 -9.28 -11.85
N TYR A 83 2.56 -9.79 -11.37
CA TYR A 83 1.76 -10.78 -12.11
C TYR A 83 0.29 -10.44 -11.97
N TYR A 84 -0.41 -10.35 -13.09
CA TYR A 84 -1.85 -10.19 -13.09
C TYR A 84 -2.57 -11.33 -13.79
N LEU A 85 -3.74 -11.65 -13.26
CA LEU A 85 -4.64 -12.66 -13.77
C LEU A 85 -6.05 -12.11 -13.79
N LEU A 86 -6.61 -11.91 -14.97
CA LEU A 86 -7.95 -11.38 -15.17
C LEU A 86 -8.85 -12.46 -15.73
N ASN A 87 -10.04 -12.59 -15.14
CA ASN A 87 -11.10 -13.45 -15.65
C ASN A 87 -12.33 -12.62 -15.97
N ARG A 88 -12.94 -12.87 -17.12
CA ARG A 88 -14.18 -12.20 -17.54
C ARG A 88 -15.20 -13.21 -18.00
N GLY A 89 -16.36 -13.19 -17.35
CA GLY A 89 -17.55 -13.87 -17.77
C GLY A 89 -18.61 -12.90 -18.32
N LYS A 90 -19.75 -13.45 -18.71
CA LYS A 90 -20.88 -12.62 -19.20
C LYS A 90 -21.39 -11.61 -18.16
N ARG A 91 -21.37 -11.99 -16.87
CA ARG A 91 -21.88 -11.19 -15.76
C ARG A 91 -20.91 -10.95 -14.62
N TYR A 92 -19.65 -11.38 -14.75
CA TYR A 92 -18.66 -11.18 -13.70
C TYR A 92 -17.29 -10.81 -14.26
N THR A 93 -16.53 -10.15 -13.42
CA THR A 93 -15.09 -9.90 -13.62
C THR A 93 -14.36 -10.31 -12.35
N TRP A 94 -13.19 -10.91 -12.51
CA TRP A 94 -12.32 -11.24 -11.40
C TRP A 94 -10.90 -10.83 -11.74
N ASP A 95 -10.45 -9.80 -11.06
CA ASP A 95 -9.17 -9.15 -11.30
C ASP A 95 -8.25 -9.48 -10.13
N ASN A 96 -7.11 -10.11 -10.43
CA ASN A 96 -6.08 -10.44 -9.44
C ASN A 96 -4.77 -9.81 -9.85
N ASN A 97 -4.03 -9.29 -8.87
CA ASN A 97 -2.71 -8.73 -9.06
C ASN A 97 -1.81 -9.12 -7.89
N ILE A 98 -0.58 -9.50 -8.19
CA ILE A 98 0.47 -9.80 -7.22
C ILE A 98 1.64 -8.89 -7.56
N ASP A 99 2.05 -8.07 -6.61
CA ASP A 99 3.24 -7.23 -6.69
C ASP A 99 4.24 -7.66 -5.61
N PHE A 100 5.48 -7.82 -6.01
CA PHE A 100 6.59 -8.03 -5.11
C PHE A 100 7.70 -7.02 -5.43
N ASN A 101 8.14 -6.29 -4.42
CA ASN A 101 9.26 -5.37 -4.49
C ASN A 101 10.28 -5.78 -3.44
N PHE A 102 11.54 -5.80 -3.84
CA PHE A 102 12.66 -6.01 -2.94
C PHE A 102 13.79 -5.07 -3.31
N GLY A 103 14.33 -4.38 -2.32
CA GLY A 103 15.47 -3.49 -2.49
C GLY A 103 16.48 -3.70 -1.38
N TYR A 104 17.74 -3.82 -1.74
CA TYR A 104 18.86 -3.96 -0.85
C TYR A 104 19.98 -2.99 -1.25
N LEU A 105 20.52 -2.30 -0.28
CA LEU A 105 21.63 -1.37 -0.46
C LEU A 105 22.74 -1.75 0.52
N LYS A 106 23.96 -1.83 0.02
CA LYS A 106 25.17 -2.01 0.84
C LYS A 106 26.17 -0.91 0.54
N THR A 107 26.65 -0.24 1.56
CA THR A 107 27.73 0.75 1.47
C THR A 107 28.81 0.42 2.51
N ASN A 108 30.01 0.97 2.32
CA ASN A 108 31.10 0.74 3.29
C ASN A 108 30.78 1.39 4.64
N SER A 109 30.23 2.59 4.64
CA SER A 109 29.95 3.35 5.87
C SER A 109 28.79 2.78 6.69
N GLN A 110 27.74 2.27 6.01
CA GLN A 110 26.47 1.91 6.67
C GLN A 110 26.16 0.40 6.61
N GLY A 111 27.06 -0.39 5.98
CA GLY A 111 26.83 -1.83 5.79
C GLY A 111 25.64 -2.15 4.88
N GLY A 112 25.11 -3.34 5.03
CA GLY A 112 23.98 -3.81 4.23
C GLY A 112 22.63 -3.51 4.88
N ARG A 113 21.68 -2.95 4.13
CA ARG A 113 20.35 -2.63 4.61
C ARG A 113 19.29 -2.83 3.54
N LYS A 114 18.13 -3.22 3.97
CA LYS A 114 16.93 -3.27 3.15
C LYS A 114 16.39 -1.86 2.95
N ASN A 115 16.13 -1.44 1.72
CA ASN A 115 15.51 -0.16 1.41
C ASN A 115 14.07 -0.29 0.87
N ASP A 116 13.70 -1.46 0.33
CA ASP A 116 12.32 -1.80 -0.03
C ASP A 116 12.05 -3.28 0.26
N ASP A 117 10.82 -3.61 0.63
CA ASP A 117 10.35 -4.98 0.84
C ASP A 117 8.83 -4.94 0.96
N ARG A 118 8.16 -5.36 -0.07
CA ARG A 118 6.71 -5.34 -0.12
C ARG A 118 6.17 -6.48 -0.95
N VAL A 119 5.27 -7.23 -0.36
CA VAL A 119 4.35 -8.14 -1.06
C VAL A 119 2.96 -7.53 -1.00
N ASP A 120 2.32 -7.38 -2.13
CA ASP A 120 0.97 -6.84 -2.26
C ASP A 120 0.14 -7.78 -3.14
N ILE A 121 -0.93 -8.33 -2.59
CA ILE A 121 -1.85 -9.22 -3.30
C ILE A 121 -3.21 -8.56 -3.30
N LEU A 122 -3.72 -8.25 -4.48
CA LEU A 122 -5.03 -7.67 -4.69
C LEU A 122 -5.91 -8.65 -5.46
N SER A 123 -7.12 -8.89 -4.95
CA SER A 123 -8.15 -9.67 -5.64
C SER A 123 -9.47 -8.92 -5.56
N LYS A 124 -10.05 -8.59 -6.71
CA LYS A 124 -11.33 -7.89 -6.82
C LYS A 124 -12.27 -8.71 -7.69
N TYR A 125 -13.38 -9.13 -7.10
CA TYR A 125 -14.48 -9.80 -7.80
C TYR A 125 -15.65 -8.86 -7.96
N GLY A 126 -16.17 -8.72 -9.17
CA GLY A 126 -17.33 -7.89 -9.49
C GLY A 126 -18.41 -8.69 -10.21
N TYR A 127 -19.61 -8.72 -9.67
CA TYR A 127 -20.79 -9.29 -10.30
C TYR A 127 -21.71 -8.21 -10.85
N LYS A 128 -22.03 -8.25 -12.13
CA LYS A 128 -22.85 -7.26 -12.83
C LYS A 128 -24.31 -7.42 -12.46
N LEU A 129 -24.85 -6.45 -11.73
CA LEU A 129 -26.25 -6.45 -11.30
C LEU A 129 -27.20 -6.07 -12.45
N ASP A 130 -26.80 -5.07 -13.25
CA ASP A 130 -27.60 -4.59 -14.36
C ASP A 130 -26.74 -4.45 -15.61
N THR A 131 -27.22 -4.99 -16.73
CA THR A 131 -26.53 -4.94 -18.02
C THR A 131 -26.54 -3.55 -18.64
N THR A 132 -27.51 -2.72 -18.31
CA THR A 132 -27.65 -1.35 -18.84
C THR A 132 -26.98 -0.31 -17.99
N LYS A 133 -27.08 -0.38 -16.66
CA LYS A 133 -26.61 0.66 -15.72
C LYS A 133 -25.15 0.57 -15.34
N LYS A 134 -24.42 -0.45 -15.82
CA LYS A 134 -22.98 -0.63 -15.51
C LYS A 134 -22.67 -0.64 -14.01
N ILE A 135 -23.57 -1.22 -13.20
CA ILE A 135 -23.45 -1.37 -11.76
C ILE A 135 -23.03 -2.80 -11.44
N TYR A 136 -22.01 -2.93 -10.60
CA TYR A 136 -21.45 -4.21 -10.14
C TYR A 136 -21.53 -4.29 -8.62
N LEU A 137 -21.96 -5.44 -8.10
CA LEU A 137 -21.69 -5.81 -6.72
C LEU A 137 -20.26 -6.32 -6.66
N SER A 138 -19.44 -5.73 -5.81
CA SER A 138 -18.00 -6.02 -5.82
C SER A 138 -17.49 -6.34 -4.43
N GLY A 139 -16.67 -7.38 -4.35
CA GLY A 139 -15.84 -7.72 -3.21
C GLY A 139 -14.37 -7.48 -3.52
N LEU A 140 -13.65 -6.93 -2.57
CA LEU A 140 -12.22 -6.65 -2.67
C LEU A 140 -11.50 -7.26 -1.49
N PHE A 141 -10.42 -7.98 -1.79
CA PHE A 141 -9.43 -8.48 -0.86
C PHE A 141 -8.07 -7.88 -1.22
N ASN A 142 -7.39 -7.30 -0.24
CA ASN A 142 -6.01 -6.89 -0.39
C ASN A 142 -5.19 -7.39 0.81
N LEU A 143 -4.06 -8.03 0.53
CA LEU A 143 -3.08 -8.43 1.52
C LEU A 143 -1.77 -7.72 1.21
N ARG A 144 -1.22 -7.02 2.19
CA ARG A 144 0.09 -6.39 2.10
C ARG A 144 0.95 -6.80 3.28
N THR A 145 2.20 -7.20 2.99
CA THR A 145 3.15 -7.57 4.03
C THR A 145 4.60 -7.34 3.59
N GLN A 146 5.51 -7.60 4.49
CA GLN A 146 6.96 -7.61 4.29
C GLN A 146 7.54 -8.98 4.65
N LEU A 147 8.63 -9.37 4.01
CA LEU A 147 9.25 -10.69 4.18
C LEU A 147 10.52 -10.64 5.02
N PHE A 148 11.29 -9.55 4.95
CA PHE A 148 12.63 -9.47 5.53
C PHE A 148 12.68 -8.47 6.68
N HIS A 149 13.67 -8.62 7.56
CA HIS A 149 13.91 -7.66 8.61
C HIS A 149 14.32 -6.30 8.01
N GLY A 150 13.68 -5.25 8.50
CA GLY A 150 14.04 -3.88 8.19
C GLY A 150 14.46 -3.14 9.45
N TYR A 151 15.43 -2.26 9.31
CA TYR A 151 15.97 -1.46 10.41
C TYR A 151 15.81 0.01 10.07
N GLY A 152 15.34 0.79 11.04
CA GLY A 152 15.43 2.24 11.04
C GLY A 152 16.66 2.68 11.84
N TYR A 153 17.14 3.90 11.59
CA TYR A 153 18.33 4.44 12.23
C TYR A 153 17.98 5.79 12.87
N ILE A 154 18.43 5.99 14.11
CA ILE A 154 18.39 7.28 14.80
C ILE A 154 19.81 7.56 15.24
N GLY A 155 20.51 8.48 14.56
CA GLY A 155 21.95 8.61 14.68
C GLY A 155 22.63 7.29 14.28
N ASP A 156 23.53 6.78 15.12
CA ASP A 156 24.25 5.51 14.90
C ASP A 156 23.51 4.28 15.45
N SER A 157 22.35 4.46 16.07
CA SER A 157 21.59 3.38 16.68
C SER A 157 20.59 2.78 15.70
N ALA A 158 20.70 1.47 15.43
CA ALA A 158 19.75 0.72 14.63
C ALA A 158 18.60 0.18 15.49
N TYR A 159 17.36 0.34 15.05
CA TYR A 159 16.20 -0.27 15.68
C TYR A 159 15.40 -1.08 14.65
N LEU A 160 14.84 -2.21 15.08
CA LEU A 160 13.98 -3.04 14.24
C LEU A 160 12.72 -2.25 13.87
N SER A 161 12.49 -2.05 12.59
CA SER A 161 11.32 -1.35 12.04
C SER A 161 10.31 -2.30 11.41
N SER A 162 10.76 -3.44 10.86
CA SER A 162 9.88 -4.45 10.26
C SER A 162 10.52 -5.84 10.32
N SER A 163 9.70 -6.87 10.17
CA SER A 163 10.13 -8.27 10.20
C SER A 163 9.20 -9.12 9.33
N PHE A 164 9.47 -10.42 9.24
CA PHE A 164 8.60 -11.35 8.52
C PHE A 164 7.15 -11.25 9.01
N ILE A 165 6.23 -10.95 8.09
CA ILE A 165 4.80 -10.74 8.36
C ILE A 165 4.56 -9.72 9.51
N SER A 166 5.41 -8.70 9.59
CA SER A 166 5.34 -7.66 10.61
C SER A 166 5.76 -6.31 10.01
N PRO A 167 4.78 -5.49 9.53
CA PRO A 167 3.32 -5.70 9.59
C PRO A 167 2.76 -6.58 8.46
N MET A 168 1.59 -7.16 8.69
CA MET A 168 0.70 -7.67 7.67
C MET A 168 -0.63 -6.93 7.75
N TYR A 169 -1.09 -6.42 6.63
CA TYR A 169 -2.38 -5.76 6.48
C TYR A 169 -3.28 -6.61 5.60
N VAL A 170 -4.49 -6.88 6.08
CA VAL A 170 -5.54 -7.51 5.29
C VAL A 170 -6.71 -6.54 5.22
N LEU A 171 -7.11 -6.17 4.01
CA LEU A 171 -8.28 -5.35 3.76
C LEU A 171 -9.34 -6.19 3.07
N LEU A 172 -10.53 -6.19 3.63
CA LEU A 172 -11.72 -6.77 3.05
C LEU A 172 -12.75 -5.66 2.84
N ALA A 173 -13.27 -5.53 1.63
CA ALA A 173 -14.29 -4.53 1.33
C ALA A 173 -15.40 -5.16 0.48
N ALA A 174 -16.65 -4.87 0.83
CA ALA A 174 -17.81 -5.26 0.05
C ALA A 174 -18.65 -4.03 -0.29
N GLY A 175 -18.96 -3.86 -1.55
CA GLY A 175 -19.62 -2.64 -2.00
C GLY A 175 -20.12 -2.69 -3.43
N VAL A 176 -20.44 -1.52 -3.94
CA VAL A 176 -20.95 -1.31 -5.29
C VAL A 176 -19.93 -0.54 -6.12
N ASP A 177 -19.65 -1.05 -7.30
CA ASP A 177 -18.74 -0.45 -8.27
C ASP A 177 -19.57 0.08 -9.46
N TYR A 178 -19.57 1.38 -9.65
CA TYR A 178 -20.28 2.05 -10.73
C TYR A 178 -19.30 2.50 -11.81
N LYS A 179 -19.48 1.97 -13.02
CA LYS A 179 -18.60 2.19 -14.18
C LYS A 179 -19.41 2.72 -15.38
N PRO A 180 -19.82 4.00 -15.36
CA PRO A 180 -20.64 4.56 -16.44
C PRO A 180 -19.92 4.61 -17.79
N VAL A 181 -18.63 4.89 -17.78
CA VAL A 181 -17.75 4.98 -18.96
C VAL A 181 -16.46 4.22 -18.73
N THR A 182 -15.69 3.98 -19.80
CA THR A 182 -14.47 3.13 -19.75
C THR A 182 -13.39 3.70 -18.82
N ASN A 183 -13.34 5.03 -18.69
CA ASN A 183 -12.28 5.72 -17.93
C ASN A 183 -12.72 6.20 -16.55
N PHE A 184 -13.93 5.82 -16.11
CA PHE A 184 -14.45 6.21 -14.81
C PHE A 184 -14.96 4.98 -14.05
N SER A 185 -14.52 4.83 -12.80
CA SER A 185 -14.99 3.81 -11.87
C SER A 185 -15.09 4.42 -10.49
N LEU A 186 -16.26 4.28 -9.86
CA LEU A 186 -16.53 4.70 -8.50
C LEU A 186 -16.91 3.47 -7.68
N PHE A 187 -16.05 3.12 -6.73
CA PHE A 187 -16.29 2.02 -5.80
C PHE A 187 -16.73 2.57 -4.44
N LEU A 188 -17.93 2.22 -4.02
CA LEU A 188 -18.48 2.58 -2.71
C LEU A 188 -18.63 1.31 -1.88
N SER A 189 -17.89 1.23 -0.79
CA SER A 189 -17.95 0.11 0.15
C SER A 189 -18.48 0.58 1.51
N PRO A 190 -19.70 0.28 1.86
CA PRO A 190 -20.25 0.58 3.18
C PRO A 190 -19.67 -0.34 4.27
N LEU A 191 -19.17 -1.50 3.88
CA LEU A 191 -18.55 -2.46 4.79
C LEU A 191 -17.12 -2.74 4.37
N THR A 192 -16.20 -2.14 5.11
CA THR A 192 -14.75 -2.33 4.93
C THR A 192 -14.14 -2.72 6.27
N ASN A 193 -13.36 -3.78 6.26
CA ASN A 193 -12.60 -4.25 7.42
C ASN A 193 -11.11 -4.21 7.08
N ARG A 194 -10.33 -3.58 7.93
CA ARG A 194 -8.87 -3.57 7.88
C ARG A 194 -8.32 -4.27 9.11
N PHE A 195 -7.67 -5.39 8.89
CA PHE A 195 -6.98 -6.16 9.90
C PHE A 195 -5.48 -5.94 9.79
N THR A 196 -4.84 -5.55 10.89
CA THR A 196 -3.40 -5.39 11.01
C THR A 196 -2.85 -6.46 11.93
N TYR A 197 -1.81 -7.17 11.49
CA TYR A 197 -1.12 -8.19 12.29
C TYR A 197 0.37 -7.86 12.39
N VAL A 198 0.93 -8.02 13.60
CA VAL A 198 2.34 -7.83 13.91
C VAL A 198 2.85 -9.07 14.63
N GLY A 199 3.49 -9.97 13.89
CA GLY A 199 3.97 -11.26 14.42
C GLY A 199 5.21 -11.14 15.31
N ASN A 200 6.05 -10.13 15.07
CA ASN A 200 7.29 -9.93 15.82
C ASN A 200 7.01 -9.36 17.22
N LYS A 201 7.53 -10.04 18.26
CA LYS A 201 7.32 -9.68 19.65
C LYS A 201 7.84 -8.29 20.00
N ILE A 202 9.03 -7.92 19.54
CA ILE A 202 9.65 -6.61 19.82
C ILE A 202 8.79 -5.48 19.25
N LEU A 203 8.28 -5.64 18.02
CA LEU A 203 7.41 -4.66 17.39
C LEU A 203 6.04 -4.58 18.08
N SER A 204 5.50 -5.72 18.49
CA SER A 204 4.25 -5.79 19.24
C SER A 204 4.36 -5.10 20.60
N GLU A 205 5.41 -5.36 21.37
CA GLU A 205 5.66 -4.72 22.68
C GLU A 205 5.81 -3.21 22.57
N LYS A 206 6.36 -2.71 21.46
CA LYS A 206 6.48 -1.27 21.16
C LYS A 206 5.18 -0.64 20.68
N GLY A 207 4.11 -1.40 20.47
CA GLY A 207 2.86 -0.88 19.90
C GLY A 207 3.02 -0.42 18.44
N ALA A 208 3.94 -1.01 17.67
CA ALA A 208 4.18 -0.63 16.29
C ALA A 208 2.94 -0.91 15.42
N TYR A 209 2.76 -0.09 14.36
CA TYR A 209 1.69 -0.26 13.36
C TYR A 209 0.26 -0.15 13.90
N GLY A 210 0.08 0.52 15.05
CA GLY A 210 -1.23 0.77 15.66
C GLY A 210 -1.80 -0.38 16.48
N VAL A 211 -1.04 -1.46 16.70
CA VAL A 211 -1.42 -2.49 17.67
C VAL A 211 -1.13 -1.98 19.09
N ALA A 212 -1.98 -2.34 20.06
CA ALA A 212 -1.70 -2.01 21.45
C ALA A 212 -0.45 -2.78 21.93
N PRO A 213 0.40 -2.18 22.79
CA PRO A 213 1.59 -2.81 23.31
C PRO A 213 1.34 -4.23 23.85
N GLY A 214 2.11 -5.20 23.37
CA GLY A 214 1.95 -6.60 23.71
C GLY A 214 0.83 -7.34 22.95
N ARG A 215 0.04 -6.66 22.13
CA ARG A 215 -0.94 -7.29 21.26
C ARG A 215 -0.38 -7.47 19.85
N HIS A 216 -0.83 -8.54 19.18
CA HIS A 216 -0.36 -8.88 17.83
C HIS A 216 -1.32 -8.44 16.71
N TYR A 217 -2.51 -7.98 17.02
CA TYR A 217 -3.50 -7.64 16.01
C TYR A 217 -4.31 -6.40 16.39
N TYR A 218 -4.76 -5.73 15.36
CA TYR A 218 -5.67 -4.60 15.45
C TYR A 218 -6.67 -4.64 14.30
N ASN A 219 -7.93 -4.38 14.60
CA ASN A 219 -9.02 -4.44 13.64
C ASN A 219 -9.76 -3.12 13.55
N GLN A 220 -10.02 -2.66 12.33
CA GLN A 220 -10.76 -1.45 12.04
C GLN A 220 -11.89 -1.76 11.09
N VAL A 221 -13.09 -1.31 11.41
CA VAL A 221 -14.27 -1.41 10.55
C VAL A 221 -14.71 -0.01 10.17
N GLY A 222 -15.05 0.19 8.90
CA GLY A 222 -15.44 1.49 8.38
C GLY A 222 -16.11 1.39 7.02
N ALA A 223 -16.33 2.53 6.40
CA ALA A 223 -16.78 2.66 5.02
C ALA A 223 -15.64 3.22 4.18
N PHE A 224 -15.65 2.92 2.88
CA PHE A 224 -14.63 3.34 1.93
C PHE A 224 -15.30 3.83 0.62
N ALA A 225 -14.78 4.92 0.08
CA ALA A 225 -15.22 5.49 -1.20
C ALA A 225 -14.02 5.90 -2.06
#